data_f8238fce512aefd09ca9539575e23294
#
_entry.id   f8238fce512aefd09ca9539575e23294
#
_cell.length_a   1.000
_cell.length_b   1.000
_cell.length_c   1.000
_cell.angle_alpha   90.00
_cell.angle_beta   90.00
_cell.angle_gamma   90.00
#
_symmetry.space_group_name_H-M   'P 1'
#
loop_
_entity.id
_entity.type
_entity.pdbx_description
1 polymer ?
#
loop_
_entity_poly.entity_id
_entity_poly.type
_entity_poly.pdbx_seq_one_letter_code
_entity_poly.pdbx_strand_id
1 'polypeptide(L)'
;MKDDNFKRIRSHRVWLSEASCDLDAFKRLVERAVSRADYPFASELASNVPVYDGPEARSSAAAPETRKELMAEWVEALTDGPGIIVIRGAFADHAAIDKANDHFWAIIEEERKSNVGRRPFRQARRQ
;
A
#
# COMPACT_ATOMS: atom_id res chain seq x y z
N MET A 1 23.73 -8.97 23.08
CA MET A 1 22.58 -9.87 22.78
C MET A 1 21.36 -9.22 22.15
N LYS A 2 21.23 -7.88 22.13
CA LYS A 2 20.11 -7.17 21.43
C LYS A 2 20.36 -6.97 19.93
N ASP A 3 21.61 -6.87 19.48
CA ASP A 3 21.94 -6.55 18.06
C ASP A 3 21.73 -7.72 17.07
N ASP A 4 21.87 -8.95 17.52
CA ASP A 4 21.72 -10.13 16.64
C ASP A 4 20.25 -10.40 16.28
N ASN A 5 19.33 -10.14 17.21
CA ASN A 5 17.91 -10.31 16.96
C ASN A 5 17.37 -9.26 15.96
N PHE A 6 17.88 -8.02 16.04
CA PHE A 6 17.50 -6.94 15.14
C PHE A 6 18.02 -7.19 13.72
N LYS A 7 19.25 -7.68 13.54
CA LYS A 7 19.81 -8.09 12.25
C LYS A 7 19.04 -9.26 11.63
N ARG A 8 18.63 -10.23 12.46
CA ARG A 8 17.84 -11.38 12.01
C ARG A 8 16.45 -10.99 11.52
N ILE A 9 15.79 -10.07 12.21
CA ILE A 9 14.48 -9.52 11.81
C ILE A 9 14.58 -8.74 10.48
N ARG A 10 15.67 -7.97 10.26
CA ARG A 10 15.90 -7.25 9.00
C ARG A 10 16.13 -8.20 7.83
N SER A 11 16.91 -9.24 7.98
CA SER A 11 17.18 -10.20 6.90
C SER A 11 15.94 -10.98 6.49
N HIS A 12 15.08 -11.37 7.42
CA HIS A 12 13.80 -12.04 7.12
C HIS A 12 12.79 -11.17 6.37
N ARG A 13 12.89 -9.84 6.47
CA ARG A 13 12.02 -8.93 5.69
C ARG A 13 12.46 -8.78 4.22
N VAL A 14 13.69 -9.12 3.91
CA VAL A 14 14.29 -8.90 2.58
C VAL A 14 14.51 -10.21 1.83
N TRP A 15 14.89 -11.27 2.54
CA TRP A 15 15.17 -12.57 1.96
C TRP A 15 14.03 -13.53 2.27
N LEU A 16 13.14 -13.71 1.30
CA LEU A 16 12.05 -14.65 1.38
C LEU A 16 12.52 -16.00 0.82
N SER A 17 12.23 -17.07 1.55
CA SER A 17 12.44 -18.44 1.08
C SER A 17 11.15 -19.23 1.18
N GLU A 18 10.95 -20.19 0.28
CA GLU A 18 9.78 -21.09 0.32
C GLU A 18 9.69 -21.84 1.65
N ALA A 19 10.85 -22.23 2.23
CA ALA A 19 10.92 -22.92 3.51
C ALA A 19 10.46 -22.06 4.71
N SER A 20 10.40 -20.74 4.57
CA SER A 20 9.89 -19.81 5.59
C SER A 20 8.42 -19.43 5.40
N CYS A 21 7.74 -19.98 4.40
CA CYS A 21 6.31 -19.77 4.19
C CYS A 21 5.51 -20.56 5.22
N ASP A 22 4.75 -19.85 6.05
CA ASP A 22 3.87 -20.41 7.08
C ASP A 22 2.42 -20.01 6.75
N LEU A 23 1.63 -20.98 6.30
CA LEU A 23 0.24 -20.76 5.92
C LEU A 23 -0.63 -20.32 7.10
N ASP A 24 -0.37 -20.86 8.29
CA ASP A 24 -1.14 -20.51 9.49
C ASP A 24 -0.79 -19.09 9.95
N ALA A 25 0.47 -18.67 9.84
CA ALA A 25 0.88 -17.29 10.10
C ALA A 25 0.23 -16.33 9.10
N PHE A 26 0.20 -16.68 7.83
CA PHE A 26 -0.49 -15.89 6.79
C PHE A 26 -1.99 -15.79 7.04
N LYS A 27 -2.64 -16.91 7.40
CA LYS A 27 -4.07 -16.94 7.74
C LYS A 27 -4.39 -16.01 8.90
N ARG A 28 -3.62 -16.07 10.00
CA ARG A 28 -3.78 -15.15 11.14
C ARG A 28 -3.61 -13.68 10.74
N LEU A 29 -2.71 -13.40 9.80
CA LEU A 29 -2.48 -12.05 9.31
C LEU A 29 -3.67 -11.51 8.51
N VAL A 30 -4.21 -12.31 7.57
CA VAL A 30 -5.31 -11.87 6.70
C VAL A 30 -6.68 -11.88 7.40
N GLU A 31 -6.84 -12.67 8.45
CA GLU A 31 -8.05 -12.72 9.28
C GLU A 31 -8.07 -11.61 10.36
N ARG A 32 -6.99 -10.85 10.51
CA ARG A 32 -6.93 -9.76 11.49
C ARG A 32 -7.92 -8.67 11.14
N ALA A 33 -8.88 -8.44 12.04
CA ALA A 33 -9.81 -7.32 11.93
C ALA A 33 -9.10 -6.02 12.33
N VAL A 34 -9.34 -4.97 11.57
CA VAL A 34 -8.88 -3.61 11.85
C VAL A 34 -9.92 -2.89 12.70
N SER A 35 -9.49 -2.23 13.77
CA SER A 35 -10.37 -1.43 14.63
C SER A 35 -10.31 0.05 14.25
N ARG A 36 -11.47 0.72 14.32
CA ARG A 36 -11.52 2.19 14.14
C ARG A 36 -10.72 2.94 15.21
N ALA A 37 -10.56 2.34 16.40
CA ALA A 37 -9.78 2.92 17.47
C ALA A 37 -8.28 2.96 17.20
N ASP A 38 -7.78 2.07 16.32
CA ASP A 38 -6.37 2.03 15.91
C ASP A 38 -6.03 3.15 14.92
N TYR A 39 -7.05 3.78 14.29
CA TYR A 39 -6.90 4.79 13.23
C TYR A 39 -7.72 6.05 13.54
N PRO A 40 -7.37 6.83 14.57
CA PRO A 40 -8.14 8.00 15.00
C PRO A 40 -8.29 9.10 13.94
N PHE A 41 -7.32 9.24 13.02
CA PHE A 41 -7.40 10.22 11.93
C PHE A 41 -8.21 9.74 10.72
N ALA A 42 -8.52 8.45 10.62
CA ALA A 42 -9.36 7.97 9.52
C ALA A 42 -10.81 8.46 9.73
N SER A 43 -11.51 8.86 8.68
CA SER A 43 -12.93 9.25 8.73
C SER A 43 -13.84 8.02 8.85
N GLU A 44 -13.43 6.90 8.21
CA GLU A 44 -14.15 5.62 8.27
C GLU A 44 -13.22 4.44 8.06
N LEU A 45 -13.72 3.22 8.35
CA LEU A 45 -13.12 1.96 7.91
C LEU A 45 -14.04 1.32 6.87
N ALA A 46 -13.54 1.10 5.66
CA ALA A 46 -14.25 0.40 4.60
C ALA A 46 -13.56 -0.93 4.30
N SER A 47 -14.19 -2.05 4.64
CA SER A 47 -13.62 -3.40 4.42
C SER A 47 -12.20 -3.56 5.00
N ASN A 48 -11.99 -3.16 6.24
CA ASN A 48 -10.70 -3.12 6.95
C ASN A 48 -9.69 -2.10 6.39
N VAL A 49 -10.06 -1.23 5.47
CA VAL A 49 -9.19 -0.19 4.91
C VAL A 49 -9.49 1.15 5.58
N PRO A 50 -8.50 1.81 6.20
CA PRO A 50 -8.66 3.17 6.72
C PRO A 50 -8.85 4.17 5.57
N VAL A 51 -9.92 4.96 5.66
CA VAL A 51 -10.28 5.99 4.69
C VAL A 51 -10.17 7.35 5.37
N TYR A 52 -9.40 8.24 4.80
CA TYR A 52 -9.17 9.60 5.29
C TYR A 52 -9.86 10.62 4.40
N ASP A 53 -10.36 11.70 5.01
CA ASP A 53 -10.79 12.88 4.27
C ASP A 53 -9.58 13.76 3.93
N GLY A 54 -9.39 14.09 2.66
CA GLY A 54 -8.22 14.83 2.19
C GLY A 54 -8.08 16.23 2.78
N PRO A 55 -9.15 17.04 2.82
CA PRO A 55 -9.19 18.31 3.55
C PRO A 55 -8.78 18.18 5.02
N GLU A 56 -9.34 17.22 5.76
CA GLU A 56 -9.02 16.99 7.17
C GLU A 56 -7.58 16.54 7.36
N ALA A 57 -7.10 15.61 6.52
CA ALA A 57 -5.72 15.15 6.54
C ALA A 57 -4.73 16.30 6.27
N ARG A 58 -5.03 17.20 5.32
CA ARG A 58 -4.22 18.39 5.08
C ARG A 58 -4.21 19.34 6.27
N SER A 59 -5.36 19.53 6.92
CA SER A 59 -5.48 20.35 8.12
C SER A 59 -4.63 19.79 9.26
N SER A 60 -4.72 18.48 9.51
CA SER A 60 -3.92 17.77 10.51
C SER A 60 -2.42 17.84 10.20
N ALA A 61 -2.05 17.76 8.91
CA ALA A 61 -0.66 17.87 8.48
C ALA A 61 -0.09 19.29 8.56
N ALA A 62 -0.91 20.33 8.72
CA ALA A 62 -0.45 21.72 8.83
C ALA A 62 0.26 22.00 10.16
N ALA A 63 -0.18 21.39 11.27
CA ALA A 63 0.46 21.55 12.57
C ALA A 63 1.51 20.45 12.81
N PRO A 64 2.70 20.79 13.34
CA PRO A 64 3.81 19.83 13.46
C PRO A 64 3.49 18.59 14.30
N GLU A 65 2.74 18.74 15.39
CA GLU A 65 2.44 17.65 16.31
C GLU A 65 1.45 16.66 15.69
N THR A 66 0.31 17.17 15.20
CA THR A 66 -0.71 16.32 14.54
C THR A 66 -0.18 15.70 13.25
N ARG A 67 0.74 16.36 12.54
CA ARG A 67 1.44 15.78 11.39
C ARG A 67 2.21 14.54 11.76
N LYS A 68 2.96 14.57 12.86
CA LYS A 68 3.75 13.42 13.32
C LYS A 68 2.84 12.24 13.67
N GLU A 69 1.74 12.50 14.35
CA GLU A 69 0.76 11.49 14.72
C GLU A 69 0.07 10.88 13.48
N LEU A 70 -0.39 11.72 12.56
CA LEU A 70 -0.98 11.27 11.29
C LEU A 70 0.01 10.44 10.46
N MET A 71 1.26 10.87 10.36
CA MET A 71 2.30 10.12 9.65
C MET A 71 2.62 8.80 10.34
N ALA A 72 2.64 8.75 11.66
CA ALA A 72 2.85 7.51 12.41
C ALA A 72 1.71 6.53 12.17
N GLU A 73 0.46 6.99 12.18
CA GLU A 73 -0.72 6.19 11.86
C GLU A 73 -0.66 5.64 10.42
N TRP A 74 -0.26 6.46 9.44
CA TRP A 74 -0.10 5.99 8.06
C TRP A 74 1.03 4.97 7.90
N VAL A 75 2.15 5.18 8.58
CA VAL A 75 3.25 4.21 8.57
C VAL A 75 2.79 2.88 9.17
N GLU A 76 2.11 2.91 10.31
CA GLU A 76 1.56 1.70 10.93
C GLU A 76 0.56 0.99 10.02
N ALA A 77 -0.38 1.74 9.41
CA ALA A 77 -1.36 1.18 8.48
C ALA A 77 -0.70 0.47 7.29
N LEU A 78 0.40 1.02 6.77
CA LEU A 78 1.08 0.50 5.59
C LEU A 78 2.09 -0.62 5.90
N THR A 79 2.67 -0.66 7.12
CA THR A 79 3.71 -1.62 7.48
C THR A 79 3.19 -2.82 8.27
N ASP A 80 2.38 -2.57 9.27
CA ASP A 80 1.93 -3.56 10.25
C ASP A 80 0.40 -3.74 10.28
N GLY A 81 -0.32 -2.86 9.57
CA GLY A 81 -1.77 -2.85 9.42
C GLY A 81 -2.27 -3.50 8.12
N PRO A 82 -3.35 -2.94 7.53
CA PRO A 82 -3.96 -3.48 6.31
C PRO A 82 -3.09 -3.36 5.04
N GLY A 83 -1.98 -2.64 5.08
CA GLY A 83 -1.08 -2.44 3.93
C GLY A 83 -1.58 -1.43 2.90
N ILE A 84 -2.72 -0.80 3.14
CA ILE A 84 -3.37 0.16 2.22
C ILE A 84 -4.09 1.24 3.01
N ILE A 85 -4.08 2.45 2.49
CA ILE A 85 -4.91 3.58 2.94
C ILE A 85 -5.62 4.21 1.75
N VAL A 86 -6.75 4.85 1.99
CA VAL A 86 -7.48 5.63 0.98
C VAL A 86 -7.62 7.06 1.47
N ILE A 87 -7.32 8.03 0.61
CA ILE A 87 -7.50 9.45 0.90
C ILE A 87 -8.51 10.03 -0.10
N ARG A 88 -9.73 10.27 0.35
CA ARG A 88 -10.78 10.87 -0.48
C ARG A 88 -10.54 12.37 -0.65
N GLY A 89 -10.69 12.86 -1.87
CA GLY A 89 -10.46 14.28 -2.14
C GLY A 89 -9.00 14.73 -1.92
N ALA A 90 -8.04 13.82 -2.12
CA ALA A 90 -6.62 14.13 -2.01
C ALA A 90 -6.21 15.27 -2.97
N PHE A 91 -6.83 15.33 -4.13
CA PHE A 91 -6.62 16.37 -5.13
C PHE A 91 -7.93 17.07 -5.44
N ALA A 92 -7.92 18.40 -5.42
CA ALA A 92 -9.07 19.21 -5.82
C ALA A 92 -9.20 19.31 -7.34
N ASP A 93 -8.09 19.22 -8.08
CA ASP A 93 -8.01 19.24 -9.54
C ASP A 93 -7.31 17.97 -10.04
N HIS A 94 -7.97 17.24 -10.90
CA HIS A 94 -7.48 15.99 -11.49
C HIS A 94 -6.83 16.17 -12.86
N ALA A 95 -6.79 17.39 -13.41
CA ALA A 95 -6.32 17.64 -14.77
C ALA A 95 -4.91 17.09 -15.07
N ALA A 96 -4.01 17.15 -14.09
CA ALA A 96 -2.66 16.58 -14.23
C ALA A 96 -2.68 15.05 -14.29
N ILE A 97 -3.57 14.41 -13.51
CA ILE A 97 -3.73 12.95 -13.47
C ILE A 97 -4.38 12.49 -14.78
N ASP A 98 -5.42 13.18 -15.23
CA ASP A 98 -6.11 12.86 -16.48
C ASP A 98 -5.17 12.96 -17.68
N LYS A 99 -4.36 14.03 -17.74
CA LYS A 99 -3.32 14.17 -18.77
C LYS A 99 -2.27 13.04 -18.71
N ALA A 100 -1.85 12.62 -17.54
CA ALA A 100 -0.94 11.49 -17.39
C ALA A 100 -1.60 10.18 -17.88
N ASN A 101 -2.86 9.94 -17.53
CA ASN A 101 -3.63 8.80 -18.01
C ASN A 101 -3.74 8.77 -19.53
N ASP A 102 -4.01 9.91 -20.18
CA ASP A 102 -4.06 10.01 -21.63
C ASP A 102 -2.73 9.58 -22.29
N HIS A 103 -1.59 10.00 -21.71
CA HIS A 103 -0.29 9.57 -22.18
C HIS A 103 -0.06 8.06 -21.99
N PHE A 104 -0.45 7.49 -20.83
CA PHE A 104 -0.36 6.05 -20.61
C PHE A 104 -1.22 5.25 -21.57
N TRP A 105 -2.45 5.70 -21.83
CA TRP A 105 -3.31 5.05 -22.82
C TRP A 105 -2.72 5.10 -24.22
N ALA A 106 -2.12 6.21 -24.62
CA ALA A 106 -1.44 6.34 -25.92
C ALA A 106 -0.28 5.34 -26.04
N ILE A 107 0.56 5.22 -25.00
CA ILE A 107 1.66 4.25 -24.95
C ILE A 107 1.14 2.80 -25.02
N ILE A 108 0.11 2.46 -24.26
CA ILE A 108 -0.51 1.12 -24.26
C ILE A 108 -1.04 0.78 -25.65
N GLU A 109 -1.69 1.73 -26.33
CA GLU A 109 -2.20 1.51 -27.69
C GLU A 109 -1.06 1.33 -28.72
N GLU A 110 0.02 2.08 -28.57
CA GLU A 110 1.20 1.91 -29.42
C GLU A 110 1.87 0.54 -29.21
N GLU A 111 2.03 0.11 -27.95
CA GLU A 111 2.56 -1.22 -27.63
C GLU A 111 1.65 -2.35 -28.14
N ARG A 112 0.34 -2.20 -28.05
CA ARG A 112 -0.61 -3.16 -28.63
C ARG A 112 -0.48 -3.29 -30.14
N LYS A 113 -0.30 -2.17 -30.85
CA LYS A 113 -0.11 -2.12 -32.30
C LYS A 113 1.21 -2.71 -32.74
N SER A 114 2.27 -2.41 -32.00
CA SER A 114 3.64 -2.88 -32.29
C SER A 114 3.92 -4.32 -31.85
N ASN A 115 3.00 -4.97 -31.14
CA ASN A 115 3.18 -6.33 -30.56
C ASN A 115 4.36 -6.43 -29.55
N VAL A 116 4.95 -5.33 -29.14
CA VAL A 116 6.15 -5.32 -28.27
C VAL A 116 5.83 -5.79 -26.84
N GLY A 117 4.60 -5.60 -26.38
CA GLY A 117 4.15 -5.98 -25.02
C GLY A 117 3.73 -7.43 -24.85
N ARG A 118 3.70 -8.25 -25.91
CA ARG A 118 3.37 -9.67 -25.83
C ARG A 118 4.60 -10.53 -25.51
N ARG A 119 5.24 -10.33 -24.37
CA ARG A 119 6.00 -11.43 -23.75
C ARG A 119 4.98 -12.39 -23.15
N PRO A 120 4.90 -13.62 -23.64
CA PRO A 120 3.96 -14.60 -23.11
C PRO A 120 4.43 -15.03 -21.72
N PHE A 121 3.84 -14.47 -20.67
CA PHE A 121 3.91 -15.02 -19.30
C PHE A 121 3.27 -16.44 -19.25
N ARG A 122 2.92 -16.98 -20.40
CA ARG A 122 2.10 -18.20 -20.55
C ARG A 122 2.86 -19.45 -21.00
N GLN A 123 4.20 -19.41 -21.12
CA GLN A 123 4.95 -20.60 -21.58
C GLN A 123 5.83 -21.27 -20.52
N ALA A 124 5.78 -20.90 -19.26
CA ALA A 124 6.54 -21.57 -18.19
C ALA A 124 5.75 -22.64 -17.42
N ARG A 125 4.64 -23.15 -17.98
CA ARG A 125 3.92 -24.29 -17.39
C ARG A 125 3.59 -25.33 -18.46
N ARG A 126 4.61 -25.98 -18.98
CA ARG A 126 4.51 -27.34 -19.55
C ARG A 126 5.94 -27.90 -19.73
N GLN A 127 6.50 -28.41 -18.66
CA GLN A 127 7.29 -29.68 -18.70
C GLN A 127 7.25 -30.25 -17.30
#